data_91200e63885e99cf1ff7360aad067a1e
#
_entry.id   91200e63885e99cf1ff7360aad067a1e
#
_cell.length_a   1.000
_cell.length_b   1.000
_cell.length_c   1.000
_cell.angle_alpha   90.00
_cell.angle_beta   90.00
_cell.angle_gamma   90.00
#
_symmetry.space_group_name_H-M   'P 1'
#
loop_
_entity.id
_entity.type
_entity.pdbx_description
1 polymer ?
#
loop_
_entity_poly.entity_id
_entity_poly.type
_entity_poly.pdbx_seq_one_letter_code
_entity_poly.pdbx_strand_id
1 'polypeptide(L)'
;MAINPQSIKPPANPVARNYTPANGRKHRVQIGDSWTSLAATVGKTPWDLIRYNYPTLPPDLQLAAKEVNWYLQHYVGCTMLTPDGRNYRFSPPGEIWLPNAAAPLTPDQIAQKLVLTILRDSVVRRMTFGVGFRMISATYYEDIAKAIEAGKIVVKSNPALGHLAMYYGGVSPARIELSPTISDMGLIIHECTHAIFDMLKFTTNVEQSEGFGYLSQALYGQLKYGPSPRYSVPFHWPPHSWISWQTIFDESARLAAILKTKFWVSEADAARLFGAFKNTRGGGYDTRAGKVETNDGI
;
A
#
# COMPACT_ATOMS: atom_id res chain seq x y z
N MET A 1 -16.09 17.76 20.79
CA MET A 1 -16.88 18.10 22.00
C MET A 1 -16.08 19.11 22.82
N ALA A 2 -16.68 20.21 23.16
CA ALA A 2 -16.07 21.22 23.99
C ALA A 2 -16.23 20.81 25.47
N ILE A 3 -15.20 21.01 26.30
CA ILE A 3 -15.15 20.57 27.68
C ILE A 3 -15.25 21.76 28.59
N ASN A 4 -16.09 21.66 29.64
CA ASN A 4 -16.13 22.66 30.68
C ASN A 4 -14.87 22.54 31.56
N PRO A 5 -14.06 23.60 31.79
CA PRO A 5 -12.90 23.58 32.67
C PRO A 5 -13.20 23.14 34.10
N GLN A 6 -14.43 23.31 34.57
CA GLN A 6 -14.86 22.76 35.87
C GLN A 6 -14.84 21.22 35.91
N SER A 7 -14.69 20.56 34.76
CA SER A 7 -14.58 19.12 34.66
C SER A 7 -13.14 18.62 34.47
N ILE A 8 -12.13 19.41 34.84
CA ILE A 8 -10.73 18.99 34.90
C ILE A 8 -10.60 17.82 35.86
N LYS A 9 -9.95 16.75 35.36
CA LYS A 9 -9.69 15.55 36.17
C LYS A 9 -8.21 15.23 36.11
N PRO A 10 -7.52 15.06 37.26
CA PRO A 10 -6.16 14.57 37.25
C PRO A 10 -6.14 13.14 36.69
N PRO A 11 -5.13 12.81 35.85
CA PRO A 11 -4.94 11.46 35.34
C PRO A 11 -4.73 10.47 36.45
N ALA A 12 -5.28 9.26 36.32
CA ALA A 12 -5.02 8.16 37.25
C ALA A 12 -3.54 7.76 37.24
N ASN A 13 -2.91 7.79 36.07
CA ASN A 13 -1.50 7.50 35.86
C ASN A 13 -0.85 8.67 35.09
N PRO A 14 -0.47 9.77 35.75
CA PRO A 14 0.10 10.91 35.06
C PRO A 14 1.45 10.56 34.42
N VAL A 15 1.68 11.08 33.25
CA VAL A 15 2.99 11.00 32.57
C VAL A 15 4.03 11.68 33.46
N ALA A 16 5.22 11.09 33.57
CA ALA A 16 6.31 11.69 34.35
C ALA A 16 6.66 13.09 33.78
N ARG A 17 7.00 14.04 34.67
CA ARG A 17 7.35 15.41 34.25
C ARG A 17 8.57 15.49 33.34
N ASN A 18 9.48 14.52 33.44
CA ASN A 18 10.66 14.39 32.59
C ASN A 18 10.43 13.47 31.38
N TYR A 19 9.17 13.11 31.09
CA TYR A 19 8.85 12.30 29.92
C TYR A 19 9.33 12.99 28.64
N THR A 20 10.06 12.23 27.84
CA THR A 20 10.51 12.64 26.51
C THR A 20 10.05 11.58 25.52
N PRO A 21 9.12 11.90 24.63
CA PRO A 21 8.68 10.94 23.61
C PRO A 21 9.81 10.68 22.61
N ALA A 22 9.87 9.44 22.10
CA ALA A 22 10.84 9.06 21.09
C ALA A 22 10.72 9.96 19.84
N ASN A 23 11.86 10.39 19.30
CA ASN A 23 11.93 11.26 18.11
C ASN A 23 11.16 12.59 18.26
N GLY A 24 11.10 13.12 19.48
CA GLY A 24 10.43 14.39 19.77
C GLY A 24 11.37 15.58 19.77
N ARG A 25 10.86 16.72 19.36
CA ARG A 25 11.48 18.04 19.61
C ARG A 25 10.55 18.88 20.47
N LYS A 26 11.12 19.68 21.37
CA LYS A 26 10.34 20.64 22.13
C LYS A 26 9.83 21.76 21.24
N HIS A 27 8.60 22.12 21.44
CA HIS A 27 7.96 23.28 20.82
C HIS A 27 7.48 24.23 21.93
N ARG A 28 8.02 25.45 21.94
CA ARG A 28 7.51 26.52 22.81
C ARG A 28 6.21 27.05 22.21
N VAL A 29 5.13 26.85 22.94
CA VAL A 29 3.80 27.24 22.44
C VAL A 29 3.71 28.75 22.22
N GLN A 30 3.02 29.11 21.15
CA GLN A 30 2.80 30.50 20.73
C GLN A 30 1.31 30.87 20.91
N ILE A 31 1.03 32.17 20.95
CA ILE A 31 -0.34 32.63 20.88
C ILE A 31 -0.93 32.26 19.52
N GLY A 32 -2.09 31.60 19.53
CA GLY A 32 -2.74 31.09 18.31
C GLY A 32 -2.47 29.62 18.02
N ASP A 33 -1.50 28.98 18.69
CA ASP A 33 -1.31 27.56 18.60
C ASP A 33 -2.55 26.79 19.09
N SER A 34 -2.78 25.65 18.48
CA SER A 34 -3.80 24.68 18.88
C SER A 34 -3.32 23.25 18.58
N TRP A 35 -3.91 22.29 19.23
CA TRP A 35 -3.65 20.88 18.87
C TRP A 35 -3.88 20.60 17.38
N THR A 36 -4.88 21.25 16.78
CA THR A 36 -5.20 21.10 15.35
C THR A 36 -4.13 21.72 14.46
N SER A 37 -3.74 22.97 14.72
CA SER A 37 -2.72 23.66 13.91
C SER A 37 -1.37 22.97 14.01
N LEU A 38 -0.93 22.58 15.23
CA LEU A 38 0.36 21.95 15.46
C LEU A 38 0.40 20.52 14.92
N ALA A 39 -0.68 19.76 15.05
CA ALA A 39 -0.76 18.40 14.47
C ALA A 39 -0.64 18.44 12.95
N ALA A 40 -1.27 19.42 12.29
CA ALA A 40 -1.17 19.61 10.84
C ALA A 40 0.28 19.84 10.39
N THR A 41 1.11 20.58 11.15
CA THR A 41 2.52 20.83 10.81
C THR A 41 3.40 19.59 10.82
N VAL A 42 2.96 18.51 11.48
CA VAL A 42 3.69 17.26 11.63
C VAL A 42 2.95 16.06 11.01
N GLY A 43 1.93 16.31 10.19
CA GLY A 43 1.16 15.28 9.48
C GLY A 43 0.42 14.31 10.41
N LYS A 44 -0.05 14.77 11.57
CA LYS A 44 -0.78 14.00 12.57
C LYS A 44 -2.21 14.48 12.75
N THR A 45 -3.07 13.64 13.30
CA THR A 45 -4.34 14.12 13.85
C THR A 45 -4.11 14.82 15.20
N PRO A 46 -5.02 15.72 15.63
CA PRO A 46 -4.92 16.34 16.96
C PRO A 46 -4.80 15.32 18.09
N TRP A 47 -5.56 14.23 18.04
CA TRP A 47 -5.52 13.19 19.05
C TRP A 47 -4.23 12.38 19.04
N ASP A 48 -3.63 12.13 17.86
CA ASP A 48 -2.31 11.48 17.79
C ASP A 48 -1.23 12.34 18.44
N LEU A 49 -1.27 13.66 18.22
CA LEU A 49 -0.33 14.59 18.84
C LEU A 49 -0.55 14.69 20.36
N ILE A 50 -1.80 14.71 20.82
CA ILE A 50 -2.14 14.69 22.23
C ILE A 50 -1.61 13.41 22.89
N ARG A 51 -1.87 12.23 22.31
CA ARG A 51 -1.39 10.94 22.84
C ARG A 51 0.12 10.79 22.77
N TYR A 52 0.77 11.43 21.78
CA TYR A 52 2.22 11.50 21.70
C TYR A 52 2.83 12.24 22.90
N ASN A 53 2.17 13.29 23.40
CA ASN A 53 2.58 14.01 24.62
C ASN A 53 2.15 13.29 25.90
N TYR A 54 1.00 12.65 25.88
CA TYR A 54 0.37 12.05 27.05
C TYR A 54 -0.11 10.62 26.73
N PRO A 55 0.82 9.65 26.62
CA PRO A 55 0.51 8.29 26.16
C PRO A 55 -0.36 7.48 27.16
N THR A 56 -0.45 7.92 28.41
CA THR A 56 -1.26 7.26 29.46
C THR A 56 -2.73 7.65 29.44
N LEU A 57 -3.16 8.54 28.54
CA LEU A 57 -4.56 8.95 28.42
C LEU A 57 -5.47 7.74 28.15
N PRO A 58 -6.64 7.70 28.81
CA PRO A 58 -7.61 6.63 28.63
C PRO A 58 -8.15 6.59 27.18
N PRO A 59 -8.66 5.42 26.73
CA PRO A 59 -9.26 5.32 25.39
C PRO A 59 -10.57 6.12 25.27
N ASP A 60 -11.30 6.31 26.36
CA ASP A 60 -12.51 7.13 26.40
C ASP A 60 -12.16 8.61 26.14
N LEU A 61 -12.69 9.15 25.05
CA LEU A 61 -12.35 10.51 24.60
C LEU A 61 -12.86 11.61 25.52
N GLN A 62 -13.98 11.39 26.22
CA GLN A 62 -14.53 12.39 27.14
C GLN A 62 -13.67 12.47 28.40
N LEU A 63 -13.25 11.33 28.91
CA LEU A 63 -12.34 11.28 30.06
C LEU A 63 -10.96 11.80 29.67
N ALA A 64 -10.41 11.36 28.53
CA ALA A 64 -9.14 11.83 28.02
C ALA A 64 -9.09 13.36 27.86
N ALA A 65 -10.16 13.95 27.36
CA ALA A 65 -10.25 15.38 27.19
C ALA A 65 -10.20 16.16 28.53
N LYS A 66 -10.81 15.64 29.59
CA LYS A 66 -10.71 16.23 30.96
C LYS A 66 -9.27 16.16 31.48
N GLU A 67 -8.58 15.04 31.24
CA GLU A 67 -7.20 14.86 31.62
C GLU A 67 -6.24 15.73 30.80
N VAL A 68 -6.52 15.97 29.52
CA VAL A 68 -5.76 16.90 28.68
C VAL A 68 -5.81 18.33 29.25
N ASN A 69 -6.97 18.80 29.68
CA ASN A 69 -7.08 20.12 30.32
C ASN A 69 -6.26 20.19 31.63
N TRP A 70 -6.20 19.10 32.40
CA TRP A 70 -5.34 19.02 33.57
C TRP A 70 -3.85 19.15 33.19
N TYR A 71 -3.39 18.44 32.13
CA TYR A 71 -2.01 18.55 31.63
C TYR A 71 -1.70 19.94 31.13
N LEU A 72 -2.63 20.57 30.37
CA LEU A 72 -2.45 21.91 29.88
C LEU A 72 -2.22 22.92 31.02
N GLN A 73 -2.98 22.77 32.11
CA GLN A 73 -2.85 23.63 33.29
C GLN A 73 -1.54 23.34 34.07
N HIS A 74 -1.27 22.08 34.37
CA HIS A 74 -0.24 21.72 35.36
C HIS A 74 1.13 21.43 34.73
N TYR A 75 1.20 21.01 33.47
CA TYR A 75 2.44 20.66 32.79
C TYR A 75 2.85 21.72 31.77
N VAL A 76 1.91 22.26 31.05
CA VAL A 76 2.18 23.29 30.03
C VAL A 76 2.08 24.71 30.63
N GLY A 77 1.38 24.86 31.76
CA GLY A 77 1.21 26.15 32.42
C GLY A 77 0.17 27.06 31.78
N CYS A 78 -0.79 26.49 31.06
CA CYS A 78 -1.86 27.27 30.43
C CYS A 78 -2.80 27.87 31.47
N THR A 79 -3.05 29.17 31.38
CA THR A 79 -3.95 29.92 32.28
C THR A 79 -5.14 30.52 31.56
N MET A 80 -5.08 30.63 30.23
CA MET A 80 -6.14 31.24 29.43
C MET A 80 -7.12 30.18 28.95
N LEU A 81 -8.40 30.52 28.97
CA LEU A 81 -9.48 29.67 28.46
C LEU A 81 -9.85 30.02 27.02
N THR A 82 -10.44 29.05 26.33
CA THR A 82 -11.12 29.29 25.05
C THR A 82 -12.30 30.27 25.25
N PRO A 83 -12.76 30.97 24.18
CA PRO A 83 -13.85 31.96 24.32
C PRO A 83 -15.14 31.33 24.87
N ASP A 84 -15.37 30.05 24.67
CA ASP A 84 -16.51 29.29 25.22
C ASP A 84 -16.30 28.86 26.68
N GLY A 85 -15.14 29.16 27.27
CA GLY A 85 -14.76 28.84 28.62
C GLY A 85 -14.56 27.33 28.90
N ARG A 86 -14.50 26.48 27.86
CA ARG A 86 -14.57 25.02 28.02
C ARG A 86 -13.22 24.32 28.02
N ASN A 87 -12.18 24.94 27.45
CA ASN A 87 -10.84 24.37 27.36
C ASN A 87 -9.78 25.40 27.70
N TYR A 88 -8.58 24.91 28.08
CA TYR A 88 -7.41 25.77 28.12
C TYR A 88 -6.88 26.03 26.70
N ARG A 89 -6.40 27.25 26.49
CA ARG A 89 -5.65 27.65 25.30
C ARG A 89 -4.17 27.53 25.57
N PHE A 90 -3.38 27.17 24.56
CA PHE A 90 -1.94 27.30 24.66
C PHE A 90 -1.55 28.74 24.97
N SER A 91 -0.68 28.89 25.96
CA SER A 91 -0.15 30.21 26.38
C SER A 91 1.34 30.08 26.68
N PRO A 92 2.16 31.02 26.20
CA PRO A 92 3.58 31.07 26.55
C PRO A 92 3.74 31.29 28.09
N PRO A 93 4.81 30.73 28.71
CA PRO A 93 6.00 30.10 28.11
C PRO A 93 5.91 28.57 27.97
N GLY A 94 4.73 27.98 27.96
CA GLY A 94 4.52 26.54 27.95
C GLY A 94 5.26 25.82 26.81
N GLU A 95 5.52 24.56 27.02
CA GLU A 95 6.19 23.68 26.04
C GLU A 95 5.39 22.39 25.86
N ILE A 96 5.38 21.89 24.62
CA ILE A 96 4.89 20.56 24.28
C ILE A 96 5.92 19.85 23.39
N TRP A 97 5.75 18.57 23.20
CA TRP A 97 6.56 17.79 22.27
C TRP A 97 5.86 17.72 20.91
N LEU A 98 6.58 18.05 19.85
CA LEU A 98 6.20 17.74 18.47
C LEU A 98 7.08 16.58 17.99
N PRO A 99 6.50 15.56 17.31
CA PRO A 99 7.34 14.60 16.62
C PRO A 99 8.22 15.35 15.63
N ASN A 100 9.48 14.91 15.51
CA ASN A 100 10.30 15.37 14.41
C ASN A 100 9.55 15.05 13.12
N ALA A 101 9.63 15.93 12.13
CA ALA A 101 9.13 15.60 10.81
C ALA A 101 9.72 14.24 10.41
N ALA A 102 8.87 13.28 10.10
CA ALA A 102 9.39 12.03 9.57
C ALA A 102 10.25 12.38 8.36
N ALA A 103 11.44 11.81 8.30
CA ALA A 103 12.27 11.97 7.11
C ALA A 103 11.39 11.63 5.88
N PRO A 104 11.46 12.42 4.80
CA PRO A 104 10.73 12.08 3.60
C PRO A 104 10.97 10.63 3.24
N LEU A 105 9.91 9.91 2.91
CA LEU A 105 10.05 8.52 2.48
C LEU A 105 11.00 8.48 1.27
N THR A 106 11.92 7.55 1.29
CA THR A 106 12.75 7.28 0.13
C THR A 106 11.89 6.76 -1.04
N PRO A 107 12.33 6.88 -2.30
CA PRO A 107 11.60 6.32 -3.43
C PRO A 107 11.26 4.84 -3.25
N ASP A 108 12.16 4.04 -2.67
CA ASP A 108 11.92 2.62 -2.36
C ASP A 108 10.80 2.44 -1.32
N GLN A 109 10.78 3.25 -0.28
CA GLN A 109 9.72 3.21 0.74
C GLN A 109 8.35 3.62 0.17
N ILE A 110 8.33 4.58 -0.76
CA ILE A 110 7.10 4.97 -1.47
C ILE A 110 6.61 3.81 -2.33
N ALA A 111 7.51 3.18 -3.09
CA ALA A 111 7.19 2.01 -3.92
C ALA A 111 6.66 0.85 -3.06
N GLN A 112 7.34 0.53 -1.96
CA GLN A 112 6.91 -0.53 -1.03
C GLN A 112 5.53 -0.24 -0.44
N LYS A 113 5.29 0.98 0.01
CA LYS A 113 3.98 1.39 0.54
C LYS A 113 2.88 1.25 -0.51
N LEU A 114 3.17 1.59 -1.77
CA LEU A 114 2.23 1.44 -2.88
C LEU A 114 1.87 -0.04 -3.10
N VAL A 115 2.87 -0.92 -3.21
CA VAL A 115 2.64 -2.37 -3.38
C VAL A 115 1.79 -2.92 -2.24
N LEU A 116 2.15 -2.64 -0.98
CA LEU A 116 1.39 -3.12 0.18
C LEU A 116 -0.04 -2.58 0.20
N THR A 117 -0.24 -1.33 -0.22
CA THR A 117 -1.59 -0.74 -0.33
C THR A 117 -2.43 -1.48 -1.37
N ILE A 118 -1.85 -1.81 -2.53
CA ILE A 118 -2.55 -2.54 -3.59
C ILE A 118 -2.85 -3.98 -3.17
N LEU A 119 -1.89 -4.70 -2.60
CA LEU A 119 -2.09 -6.09 -2.15
C LEU A 119 -3.18 -6.21 -1.07
N ARG A 120 -3.41 -5.17 -0.29
CA ARG A 120 -4.45 -5.10 0.75
C ARG A 120 -5.74 -4.43 0.32
N ASP A 121 -5.86 -4.06 -0.95
CA ASP A 121 -7.11 -3.52 -1.49
C ASP A 121 -8.24 -4.55 -1.33
N SER A 122 -9.44 -4.06 -1.02
CA SER A 122 -10.65 -4.89 -0.90
C SER A 122 -10.96 -5.67 -2.17
N VAL A 123 -10.53 -5.18 -3.32
CA VAL A 123 -10.65 -5.86 -4.61
C VAL A 123 -9.78 -7.11 -4.63
N VAL A 124 -8.52 -7.03 -4.20
CA VAL A 124 -7.58 -8.15 -4.18
C VAL A 124 -8.08 -9.29 -3.28
N ARG A 125 -8.76 -8.95 -2.18
CA ARG A 125 -9.40 -9.96 -1.30
C ARG A 125 -10.50 -10.79 -1.98
N ARG A 126 -10.96 -10.37 -3.15
CA ARG A 126 -11.94 -11.10 -3.98
C ARG A 126 -11.31 -11.81 -5.17
N MET A 127 -10.00 -11.68 -5.36
CA MET A 127 -9.27 -12.26 -6.47
C MET A 127 -8.86 -13.70 -6.17
N THR A 128 -9.85 -14.60 -6.21
CA THR A 128 -9.60 -16.04 -6.25
C THR A 128 -10.02 -16.55 -7.61
N PHE A 129 -9.09 -17.16 -8.35
CA PHE A 129 -9.35 -17.66 -9.69
C PHE A 129 -8.43 -18.84 -10.05
N GLY A 130 -8.87 -19.66 -10.99
CA GLY A 130 -8.11 -20.82 -11.44
C GLY A 130 -8.13 -21.00 -12.94
N VAL A 131 -7.05 -21.59 -13.46
CA VAL A 131 -6.92 -22.04 -14.85
C VAL A 131 -6.35 -23.46 -14.85
N GLY A 132 -7.10 -24.39 -15.45
CA GLY A 132 -6.73 -25.80 -15.42
C GLY A 132 -6.69 -26.33 -13.98
N PHE A 133 -5.59 -26.85 -13.54
CA PHE A 133 -5.40 -27.35 -12.16
C PHE A 133 -4.71 -26.34 -11.23
N ARG A 134 -4.37 -25.16 -11.72
CA ARG A 134 -3.69 -24.11 -10.94
C ARG A 134 -4.70 -23.10 -10.43
N MET A 135 -4.57 -22.74 -9.16
CA MET A 135 -5.42 -21.74 -8.52
C MET A 135 -4.59 -20.65 -7.86
N ILE A 136 -4.96 -19.41 -8.08
CA ILE A 136 -4.48 -18.23 -7.36
C ILE A 136 -5.55 -17.85 -6.35
N SER A 137 -5.19 -17.86 -5.08
CA SER A 137 -6.07 -17.43 -3.98
C SER A 137 -5.76 -15.99 -3.57
N ALA A 138 -6.78 -15.27 -3.17
CA ALA A 138 -6.62 -13.95 -2.55
C ALA A 138 -5.66 -13.97 -1.34
N THR A 139 -5.58 -15.08 -0.61
CA THR A 139 -4.66 -15.25 0.53
C THR A 139 -3.20 -15.20 0.12
N TYR A 140 -2.86 -15.65 -1.08
CA TYR A 140 -1.48 -15.64 -1.56
C TYR A 140 -0.96 -14.21 -1.77
N TYR A 141 -1.81 -13.27 -2.18
CA TYR A 141 -1.42 -11.85 -2.25
C TYR A 141 -1.12 -11.27 -0.87
N GLU A 142 -1.87 -11.68 0.17
CA GLU A 142 -1.54 -11.29 1.55
C GLU A 142 -0.23 -11.94 2.03
N ASP A 143 0.06 -13.17 1.59
CA ASP A 143 1.33 -13.83 1.92
C ASP A 143 2.52 -13.15 1.24
N ILE A 144 2.35 -12.66 0.01
CA ILE A 144 3.35 -11.77 -0.64
C ILE A 144 3.51 -10.47 0.16
N ALA A 145 2.43 -9.85 0.63
CA ALA A 145 2.53 -8.65 1.46
C ALA A 145 3.34 -8.91 2.75
N LYS A 146 3.09 -10.04 3.42
CA LYS A 146 3.89 -10.46 4.59
C LYS A 146 5.35 -10.75 4.25
N ALA A 147 5.62 -11.37 3.09
CA ALA A 147 7.00 -11.60 2.63
C ALA A 147 7.76 -10.29 2.38
N ILE A 148 7.08 -9.26 1.85
CA ILE A 148 7.64 -7.91 1.69
C ILE A 148 7.92 -7.28 3.05
N GLU A 149 6.99 -7.35 4.01
CA GLU A 149 7.19 -6.81 5.35
C GLU A 149 8.31 -7.52 6.13
N ALA A 150 8.48 -8.82 5.87
CA ALA A 150 9.56 -9.62 6.45
C ALA A 150 10.92 -9.43 5.73
N GLY A 151 10.97 -8.63 4.65
CA GLY A 151 12.20 -8.40 3.88
C GLY A 151 12.63 -9.58 2.98
N LYS A 152 11.81 -10.60 2.82
CA LYS A 152 12.07 -11.72 1.90
C LYS A 152 11.90 -11.31 0.44
N ILE A 153 10.99 -10.37 0.19
CA ILE A 153 10.85 -9.66 -1.08
C ILE A 153 11.17 -8.19 -0.83
N VAL A 154 12.09 -7.64 -1.60
CA VAL A 154 12.44 -6.21 -1.53
C VAL A 154 11.72 -5.46 -2.64
N VAL A 155 11.12 -4.32 -2.31
CA VAL A 155 10.52 -3.43 -3.31
C VAL A 155 11.46 -2.26 -3.58
N LYS A 156 11.73 -1.98 -4.85
CA LYS A 156 12.61 -0.92 -5.30
C LYS A 156 11.90 0.03 -6.27
N SER A 157 12.26 1.28 -6.20
CA SER A 157 11.91 2.27 -7.22
C SER A 157 12.98 2.26 -8.32
N ASN A 158 12.56 2.04 -9.57
CA ASN A 158 13.46 2.02 -10.72
C ASN A 158 12.96 2.95 -11.83
N PRO A 159 13.52 4.17 -11.98
CA PRO A 159 13.11 5.10 -13.02
C PRO A 159 13.39 4.60 -14.46
N ALA A 160 14.31 3.65 -14.64
CA ALA A 160 14.63 3.11 -15.94
C ALA A 160 13.52 2.24 -16.54
N LEU A 161 12.55 1.80 -15.72
CA LEU A 161 11.40 1.00 -16.17
C LEU A 161 10.33 1.82 -16.94
N GLY A 162 10.47 3.12 -17.07
CA GLY A 162 9.48 3.97 -17.74
C GLY A 162 8.15 3.96 -16.99
N HIS A 163 7.18 3.16 -17.42
CA HIS A 163 5.86 3.01 -16.77
C HIS A 163 5.59 1.57 -16.32
N LEU A 164 6.62 0.72 -16.27
CA LEU A 164 6.50 -0.71 -16.01
C LEU A 164 6.78 -1.07 -14.55
N ALA A 165 6.52 -2.33 -14.24
CA ALA A 165 6.97 -3.05 -13.06
C ALA A 165 7.67 -4.34 -13.49
N MET A 166 8.50 -4.93 -12.65
CA MET A 166 9.18 -6.21 -12.91
C MET A 166 9.43 -6.98 -11.61
N TYR A 167 9.20 -8.29 -11.66
CA TYR A 167 9.59 -9.21 -10.60
C TYR A 167 10.87 -9.97 -10.96
N TYR A 168 11.75 -10.16 -10.00
CA TYR A 168 13.00 -10.91 -10.11
C TYR A 168 13.04 -11.98 -9.00
N GLY A 169 12.66 -13.22 -9.33
CA GLY A 169 12.66 -14.35 -8.40
C GLY A 169 14.03 -14.98 -8.22
N GLY A 170 14.85 -15.05 -9.28
CA GLY A 170 16.17 -15.69 -9.25
C GLY A 170 17.28 -14.91 -8.52
N VAL A 171 16.92 -14.03 -7.59
CA VAL A 171 17.85 -13.23 -6.76
C VAL A 171 17.50 -13.36 -5.29
N SER A 172 18.44 -13.19 -4.40
CA SER A 172 18.20 -13.24 -2.96
C SER A 172 18.60 -11.92 -2.29
N PRO A 173 17.69 -11.22 -1.62
CA PRO A 173 16.23 -11.46 -1.59
C PRO A 173 15.57 -11.26 -2.95
N ALA A 174 14.44 -11.91 -3.19
CA ALA A 174 13.61 -11.67 -4.37
C ALA A 174 13.19 -10.19 -4.43
N ARG A 175 12.91 -9.68 -5.65
CA ARG A 175 12.75 -8.24 -5.81
C ARG A 175 11.60 -7.89 -6.76
N ILE A 176 10.80 -6.92 -6.36
CA ILE A 176 9.84 -6.21 -7.23
C ILE A 176 10.38 -4.81 -7.50
N GLU A 177 10.55 -4.44 -8.75
CA GLU A 177 10.92 -3.09 -9.14
C GLU A 177 9.73 -2.37 -9.79
N LEU A 178 9.51 -1.12 -9.38
CA LEU A 178 8.44 -0.27 -9.89
C LEU A 178 9.00 1.02 -10.47
N SER A 179 8.46 1.43 -11.62
CA SER A 179 8.64 2.80 -12.06
C SER A 179 7.98 3.77 -11.08
N PRO A 180 8.62 4.91 -10.73
CA PRO A 180 7.96 5.96 -9.94
C PRO A 180 6.78 6.62 -10.65
N THR A 181 6.65 6.43 -11.97
CA THR A 181 5.56 6.95 -12.80
C THR A 181 4.53 5.88 -13.18
N ILE A 182 4.54 4.72 -12.49
CA ILE A 182 3.56 3.66 -12.74
C ILE A 182 2.13 4.18 -12.50
N SER A 183 1.26 3.98 -13.47
CA SER A 183 -0.15 4.41 -13.42
C SER A 183 -1.13 3.24 -13.47
N ASP A 184 -0.71 2.11 -14.04
CA ASP A 184 -1.51 0.87 -14.04
C ASP A 184 -1.20 0.03 -12.80
N MET A 185 -2.09 0.12 -11.83
CA MET A 185 -1.97 -0.66 -10.58
C MET A 185 -2.14 -2.17 -10.82
N GLY A 186 -2.74 -2.56 -11.93
CA GLY A 186 -2.85 -3.97 -12.34
C GLY A 186 -1.49 -4.58 -12.66
N LEU A 187 -0.50 -3.81 -13.11
CA LEU A 187 0.88 -4.29 -13.29
C LEU A 187 1.51 -4.75 -11.97
N ILE A 188 1.21 -4.08 -10.87
CA ILE A 188 1.68 -4.53 -9.55
C ILE A 188 1.12 -5.92 -9.22
N ILE A 189 -0.16 -6.14 -9.53
CA ILE A 189 -0.82 -7.45 -9.35
C ILE A 189 -0.20 -8.51 -10.27
N HIS A 190 0.13 -8.14 -11.51
CA HIS A 190 0.84 -8.99 -12.47
C HIS A 190 2.16 -9.50 -11.86
N GLU A 191 3.03 -8.60 -11.43
CA GLU A 191 4.34 -8.94 -10.86
C GLU A 191 4.21 -9.72 -9.55
N CYS A 192 3.22 -9.40 -8.72
CA CYS A 192 2.94 -10.18 -7.52
C CYS A 192 2.40 -11.59 -7.84
N THR A 193 1.81 -11.81 -9.02
CA THR A 193 1.41 -13.15 -9.46
C THR A 193 2.64 -14.02 -9.81
N HIS A 194 3.68 -13.43 -10.42
CA HIS A 194 4.96 -14.11 -10.58
C HIS A 194 5.59 -14.47 -9.22
N ALA A 195 5.56 -13.54 -8.27
CA ALA A 195 6.04 -13.79 -6.91
C ALA A 195 5.25 -14.91 -6.20
N ILE A 196 3.93 -15.03 -6.43
CA ILE A 196 3.12 -16.14 -5.92
C ILE A 196 3.58 -17.48 -6.53
N PHE A 197 3.86 -17.51 -7.83
CA PHE A 197 4.35 -18.74 -8.49
C PHE A 197 5.68 -19.19 -7.93
N ASP A 198 6.59 -18.26 -7.68
CA ASP A 198 7.87 -18.52 -7.06
C ASP A 198 7.69 -19.04 -5.63
N MET A 199 6.90 -18.35 -4.80
CA MET A 199 6.59 -18.78 -3.43
C MET A 199 5.98 -20.19 -3.36
N LEU A 200 5.09 -20.52 -4.30
CA LEU A 200 4.43 -21.84 -4.37
C LEU A 200 5.23 -22.90 -5.13
N LYS A 201 6.38 -22.55 -5.68
CA LYS A 201 7.23 -23.41 -6.52
C LYS A 201 6.46 -24.01 -7.69
N PHE A 202 5.58 -23.22 -8.31
CA PHE A 202 4.85 -23.70 -9.47
C PHE A 202 5.78 -23.86 -10.68
N THR A 203 5.77 -25.05 -11.25
CA THR A 203 6.43 -25.27 -12.55
C THR A 203 5.52 -24.74 -13.65
N THR A 204 5.96 -23.72 -14.34
CA THR A 204 5.28 -23.11 -15.49
C THR A 204 6.26 -22.92 -16.63
N ASN A 205 5.75 -22.79 -17.86
CA ASN A 205 6.53 -22.17 -18.90
C ASN A 205 6.26 -20.65 -18.91
N VAL A 206 7.10 -19.91 -19.63
CA VAL A 206 7.02 -18.43 -19.69
C VAL A 206 5.64 -17.99 -20.16
N GLU A 207 5.06 -18.64 -21.17
CA GLU A 207 3.76 -18.28 -21.73
C GLU A 207 2.63 -18.46 -20.70
N GLN A 208 2.70 -19.49 -19.87
CA GLN A 208 1.73 -19.70 -18.78
C GLN A 208 1.92 -18.68 -17.67
N SER A 209 3.17 -18.44 -17.24
CA SER A 209 3.51 -17.46 -16.21
C SER A 209 2.99 -16.06 -16.57
N GLU A 210 3.36 -15.59 -17.76
CA GLU A 210 2.90 -14.32 -18.29
C GLU A 210 1.38 -14.27 -18.46
N GLY A 211 0.78 -15.35 -19.00
CA GLY A 211 -0.66 -15.43 -19.17
C GLY A 211 -1.44 -15.28 -17.87
N PHE A 212 -0.96 -15.87 -16.77
CA PHE A 212 -1.53 -15.67 -15.44
C PHE A 212 -1.32 -14.26 -14.92
N GLY A 213 -0.15 -13.65 -15.17
CA GLY A 213 0.13 -12.26 -14.82
C GLY A 213 -0.87 -11.31 -15.47
N TYR A 214 -1.03 -11.39 -16.80
CA TYR A 214 -2.01 -10.53 -17.52
C TYR A 214 -3.46 -10.84 -17.16
N LEU A 215 -3.80 -12.09 -16.89
CA LEU A 215 -5.13 -12.47 -16.45
C LEU A 215 -5.46 -11.86 -15.07
N SER A 216 -4.51 -11.90 -14.14
CA SER A 216 -4.66 -11.29 -12.82
C SER A 216 -4.77 -9.76 -12.90
N GLN A 217 -3.95 -9.13 -13.77
CA GLN A 217 -4.03 -7.71 -14.07
C GLN A 217 -5.42 -7.30 -14.60
N ALA A 218 -5.93 -8.05 -15.59
CA ALA A 218 -7.25 -7.81 -16.18
C ALA A 218 -8.38 -8.02 -15.16
N LEU A 219 -8.30 -9.07 -14.34
CA LEU A 219 -9.28 -9.37 -13.30
C LEU A 219 -9.31 -8.27 -12.24
N TYR A 220 -8.15 -7.81 -11.77
CA TYR A 220 -8.06 -6.68 -10.85
C TYR A 220 -8.73 -5.43 -11.44
N GLY A 221 -8.37 -5.08 -12.67
CA GLY A 221 -8.93 -3.91 -13.33
C GLY A 221 -10.46 -3.98 -13.48
N GLN A 222 -10.99 -5.12 -13.90
CA GLN A 222 -12.45 -5.29 -14.02
C GLN A 222 -13.17 -5.29 -12.68
N LEU A 223 -12.57 -5.82 -11.63
CA LEU A 223 -13.14 -5.78 -10.28
C LEU A 223 -13.07 -4.37 -9.67
N LYS A 224 -12.05 -3.59 -10.00
CA LYS A 224 -11.81 -2.25 -9.46
C LYS A 224 -12.60 -1.18 -10.18
N TYR A 225 -12.59 -1.22 -11.51
CA TYR A 225 -13.09 -0.14 -12.36
C TYR A 225 -14.33 -0.52 -13.18
N GLY A 226 -14.75 -1.78 -13.10
CA GLY A 226 -15.83 -2.32 -13.92
C GLY A 226 -15.35 -2.76 -15.31
N PRO A 227 -16.25 -3.28 -16.15
CA PRO A 227 -15.95 -3.69 -17.52
C PRO A 227 -15.61 -2.43 -18.33
N SER A 228 -14.35 -2.13 -18.47
CA SER A 228 -13.88 -0.99 -19.26
C SER A 228 -13.06 -1.48 -20.45
N PRO A 229 -13.27 -0.92 -21.63
CA PRO A 229 -12.42 -1.16 -22.81
C PRO A 229 -11.01 -0.54 -22.67
N ARG A 230 -10.62 -0.02 -21.49
CA ARG A 230 -9.39 0.74 -21.29
C ARG A 230 -8.12 -0.09 -21.10
N TYR A 231 -8.18 -1.40 -21.24
CA TYR A 231 -6.96 -2.18 -21.51
C TYR A 231 -6.59 -2.07 -23.00
N SER A 232 -6.45 -0.82 -23.46
CA SER A 232 -5.77 -0.54 -24.71
C SER A 232 -4.28 -0.64 -24.47
N VAL A 233 -3.58 -1.27 -25.40
CA VAL A 233 -2.11 -1.32 -25.46
C VAL A 233 -1.53 0.04 -25.07
N PRO A 234 -0.60 0.12 -24.09
CA PRO A 234 0.03 1.38 -23.76
C PRO A 234 0.63 2.03 -25.02
N PHE A 235 0.37 3.30 -25.24
CA PHE A 235 0.69 4.07 -26.45
C PHE A 235 2.21 4.10 -26.80
N HIS A 236 3.05 3.45 -26.00
CA HIS A 236 4.51 3.50 -26.07
C HIS A 236 5.16 2.23 -26.63
N TRP A 237 4.36 1.27 -27.11
CA TRP A 237 4.91 0.02 -27.65
C TRP A 237 5.11 0.10 -29.17
N PRO A 238 6.17 -0.54 -29.72
CA PRO A 238 6.44 -0.47 -31.16
C PRO A 238 5.27 -1.00 -31.99
N PRO A 239 4.90 -0.33 -33.08
CA PRO A 239 3.69 -0.64 -33.87
C PRO A 239 3.63 -2.06 -34.44
N HIS A 240 4.76 -2.73 -34.62
CA HIS A 240 4.81 -4.08 -35.24
C HIS A 240 4.39 -5.21 -34.28
N SER A 241 4.26 -4.93 -32.98
CA SER A 241 3.85 -5.91 -31.96
C SER A 241 2.39 -5.77 -31.53
N TRP A 242 1.65 -4.77 -32.01
CA TRP A 242 0.33 -4.40 -31.52
C TRP A 242 -0.73 -5.50 -31.68
N ILE A 243 -0.71 -6.30 -32.77
CA ILE A 243 -1.73 -7.32 -33.03
C ILE A 243 -1.64 -8.43 -31.98
N SER A 244 -0.47 -8.91 -31.66
CA SER A 244 -0.28 -9.96 -30.64
C SER A 244 -0.57 -9.44 -29.24
N TRP A 245 -0.16 -8.23 -28.92
CA TRP A 245 -0.48 -7.58 -27.65
C TRP A 245 -1.98 -7.33 -27.48
N GLN A 246 -2.65 -6.85 -28.52
CA GLN A 246 -4.10 -6.69 -28.49
C GLN A 246 -4.79 -8.03 -28.20
N THR A 247 -4.35 -9.13 -28.80
CA THR A 247 -4.88 -10.48 -28.50
C THR A 247 -4.68 -10.86 -27.05
N ILE A 248 -3.52 -10.58 -26.45
CA ILE A 248 -3.25 -10.86 -25.02
C ILE A 248 -4.23 -10.07 -24.14
N PHE A 249 -4.40 -8.78 -24.38
CA PHE A 249 -5.31 -7.95 -23.59
C PHE A 249 -6.78 -8.36 -23.80
N ASP A 250 -7.21 -8.64 -25.02
CA ASP A 250 -8.59 -9.05 -25.33
C ASP A 250 -8.93 -10.39 -24.67
N GLU A 251 -8.03 -11.38 -24.78
CA GLU A 251 -8.24 -12.69 -24.15
C GLU A 251 -8.18 -12.63 -22.62
N SER A 252 -7.26 -11.84 -22.07
CA SER A 252 -7.20 -11.62 -20.63
C SER A 252 -8.48 -10.96 -20.12
N ALA A 253 -9.01 -9.95 -20.84
CA ALA A 253 -10.26 -9.28 -20.48
C ALA A 253 -11.47 -10.24 -20.61
N ARG A 254 -11.52 -11.07 -21.66
CA ARG A 254 -12.57 -12.08 -21.87
C ARG A 254 -12.56 -13.11 -20.73
N LEU A 255 -11.40 -13.65 -20.39
CA LEU A 255 -11.28 -14.64 -19.33
C LEU A 255 -11.57 -14.03 -17.94
N ALA A 256 -11.10 -12.81 -17.69
CA ALA A 256 -11.40 -12.09 -16.45
C ALA A 256 -12.93 -11.89 -16.27
N ALA A 257 -13.66 -11.59 -17.34
CA ALA A 257 -15.13 -11.48 -17.29
C ALA A 257 -15.80 -12.81 -16.90
N ILE A 258 -15.29 -13.93 -17.39
CA ILE A 258 -15.76 -15.28 -17.00
C ILE A 258 -15.42 -15.54 -15.50
N LEU A 259 -14.20 -15.25 -15.09
CA LEU A 259 -13.70 -15.51 -13.74
C LEU A 259 -14.43 -14.71 -12.66
N LYS A 260 -14.97 -13.55 -12.99
CA LYS A 260 -15.84 -12.77 -12.07
C LYS A 260 -17.09 -13.54 -11.63
N THR A 261 -17.53 -14.51 -12.40
CA THR A 261 -18.75 -15.26 -12.12
C THR A 261 -18.51 -16.75 -11.83
N LYS A 262 -17.48 -17.33 -12.43
CA LYS A 262 -17.25 -18.78 -12.37
C LYS A 262 -16.04 -19.20 -11.51
N PHE A 263 -15.15 -18.27 -11.16
CA PHE A 263 -13.88 -18.49 -10.44
C PHE A 263 -12.88 -19.44 -11.14
N TRP A 264 -13.27 -20.06 -12.25
CA TRP A 264 -12.49 -21.09 -12.92
C TRP A 264 -12.70 -21.08 -14.42
N VAL A 265 -11.61 -21.31 -15.15
CA VAL A 265 -11.60 -21.56 -16.58
C VAL A 265 -10.74 -22.79 -16.90
N SER A 266 -11.08 -23.53 -17.96
CA SER A 266 -10.27 -24.66 -18.39
C SER A 266 -8.97 -24.21 -19.06
N GLU A 267 -7.98 -25.10 -19.15
CA GLU A 267 -6.78 -24.81 -19.94
C GLU A 267 -7.11 -24.58 -21.42
N ALA A 268 -8.12 -25.28 -21.95
CA ALA A 268 -8.60 -25.07 -23.30
C ALA A 268 -9.14 -23.64 -23.53
N ASP A 269 -9.89 -23.10 -22.56
CA ASP A 269 -10.36 -21.72 -22.61
C ASP A 269 -9.20 -20.71 -22.59
N ALA A 270 -8.12 -21.01 -21.85
CA ALA A 270 -6.95 -20.17 -21.72
C ALA A 270 -5.89 -20.38 -22.82
N ALA A 271 -6.02 -21.45 -23.61
CA ALA A 271 -5.03 -21.81 -24.63
C ALA A 271 -4.75 -20.69 -25.63
N ARG A 272 -5.76 -19.86 -25.96
CA ARG A 272 -5.61 -18.74 -26.87
C ARG A 272 -4.80 -17.60 -26.23
N LEU A 273 -4.98 -17.33 -24.94
CA LEU A 273 -4.14 -16.39 -24.21
C LEU A 273 -2.69 -16.86 -24.16
N PHE A 274 -2.44 -18.09 -23.74
CA PHE A 274 -1.08 -18.65 -23.69
C PHE A 274 -0.42 -18.74 -25.07
N GLY A 275 -1.20 -19.08 -26.11
CA GLY A 275 -0.72 -19.13 -27.49
C GLY A 275 -0.36 -17.76 -28.06
N ALA A 276 -1.02 -16.69 -27.60
CA ALA A 276 -0.71 -15.34 -28.05
C ALA A 276 0.73 -14.92 -27.69
N PHE A 277 1.25 -15.37 -26.54
CA PHE A 277 2.63 -15.10 -26.14
C PHE A 277 3.67 -15.78 -27.05
N LYS A 278 3.39 -16.94 -27.62
CA LYS A 278 4.28 -17.61 -28.57
C LYS A 278 4.51 -16.78 -29.85
N ASN A 279 3.54 -15.97 -30.21
CA ASN A 279 3.53 -15.18 -31.44
C ASN A 279 4.12 -13.77 -31.26
N THR A 280 4.41 -13.33 -30.01
CA THR A 280 4.99 -12.02 -29.72
C THR A 280 6.51 -11.96 -29.95
N ARG A 281 7.13 -13.02 -30.45
CA ARG A 281 8.59 -13.22 -30.60
C ARG A 281 9.37 -12.19 -31.39
N GLY A 282 8.75 -11.22 -32.03
CA GLY A 282 9.44 -10.18 -32.83
C GLY A 282 9.76 -8.88 -32.09
N GLY A 283 9.32 -8.69 -30.86
CA GLY A 283 9.32 -7.38 -30.17
C GLY A 283 10.24 -7.23 -28.96
N GLY A 284 11.24 -8.07 -28.80
CA GLY A 284 12.21 -7.95 -27.68
C GLY A 284 11.73 -8.54 -26.34
N TYR A 285 10.53 -9.05 -26.27
CA TYR A 285 10.07 -9.85 -25.14
C TYR A 285 10.45 -11.31 -25.37
N ASP A 286 11.46 -11.67 -24.67
CA ASP A 286 11.90 -12.98 -24.25
C ASP A 286 12.29 -14.02 -25.30
N THR A 287 13.61 -14.16 -25.46
CA THR A 287 14.29 -15.32 -26.05
C THR A 287 14.05 -16.63 -25.30
N ARG A 288 13.24 -16.61 -24.21
CA ARG A 288 12.98 -17.72 -23.29
C ARG A 288 11.67 -18.46 -23.56
N ALA A 289 10.91 -18.11 -24.61
CA ALA A 289 9.66 -18.79 -24.96
C ALA A 289 9.84 -20.31 -25.04
N GLY A 290 9.01 -21.04 -24.29
CA GLY A 290 9.10 -22.49 -24.15
C GLY A 290 10.10 -23.00 -23.11
N LYS A 291 10.88 -22.13 -22.47
CA LYS A 291 11.69 -22.52 -21.31
C LYS A 291 10.79 -22.69 -20.07
N VAL A 292 11.12 -23.69 -19.28
CA VAL A 292 10.50 -23.89 -17.96
C VAL A 292 11.08 -22.85 -17.01
N GLU A 293 10.23 -22.05 -16.39
CA GLU A 293 10.64 -21.19 -15.29
C GLU A 293 10.79 -22.07 -14.04
N THR A 294 11.98 -22.08 -13.46
CA THR A 294 12.22 -22.71 -12.18
C THR A 294 11.92 -21.72 -11.09
N ASN A 295 10.81 -21.93 -10.40
CA ASN A 295 10.47 -21.18 -9.21
C ASN A 295 11.11 -21.89 -8.03
N ASP A 296 12.13 -21.29 -7.42
CA ASP A 296 12.96 -21.90 -6.36
C ASP A 296 12.45 -21.61 -4.94
N GLY A 297 11.48 -20.73 -4.82
CA GLY A 297 10.82 -20.31 -3.58
C GLY A 297 11.42 -19.06 -2.94
N ILE A 298 10.62 -18.37 -2.10
CA ILE A 298 10.97 -17.13 -1.39
C ILE A 298 11.32 -17.42 0.05
#